data_79de320a72e193ee0dbb69b474c3e81e
#
_entry.id   79de320a72e193ee0dbb69b474c3e81e
#
_cell.length_a   1.000
_cell.length_b   1.000
_cell.length_c   1.000
_cell.angle_alpha   90.00
_cell.angle_beta   90.00
_cell.angle_gamma   90.00
#
_symmetry.space_group_name_H-M   'P 1'
#
loop_
_entity.id
_entity.type
_entity.pdbx_description
1 polymer ?
#
loop_
_entity_poly.entity_id
_entity_poly.type
_entity_poly.pdbx_seq_one_letter_code
_entity_poly.pdbx_strand_id
1 'polypeptide(L)'
;NVIYFTNKCNLACTYCYEDLPGRPPQIMTKQDIRNSVDSVLEREDPNSQTLFCLFGGEPTLEWDNVEYCMLYAYSKKRNVHFNMTTNGIKFLSKKFLKQVMDNPFYKSKLLSIDISFDGVGNQDRIYHDGKASTPSMIKVLKAVASAGLRWRLRYTIQAGNINHWYDDISKLGKTFNPSRIITSVAWTTLEADDDKLKLAQGKDLFRKDWINKAIDVPICELFCDMCSGCGERKELKTYYSDEGNVTTYGNYENSPTFHDFKEKENINE
;
A
#
# COMPACT_ATOMS: atom_id res chain seq x y z
N ASN A 1 4.95 11.23 0.14
CA ASN A 1 3.78 12.14 0.00
C ASN A 1 2.59 11.34 -0.52
N VAL A 2 1.47 11.34 0.21
CA VAL A 2 0.27 10.57 -0.15
C VAL A 2 -0.78 11.50 -0.72
N ILE A 3 -1.36 11.13 -1.86
CA ILE A 3 -2.48 11.82 -2.50
C ILE A 3 -3.71 10.90 -2.42
N TYR A 4 -4.74 11.38 -1.77
CA TYR A 4 -6.00 10.66 -1.57
C TYR A 4 -7.06 11.12 -2.58
N PHE A 5 -7.33 10.30 -3.60
CA PHE A 5 -8.26 10.67 -4.67
C PHE A 5 -9.73 10.57 -4.26
N THR A 6 -10.03 9.64 -3.38
CA THR A 6 -11.41 9.36 -2.96
C THR A 6 -11.42 8.52 -1.68
N ASN A 7 -12.45 8.65 -0.87
CA ASN A 7 -12.73 7.72 0.23
C ASN A 7 -13.64 6.55 -0.21
N LYS A 8 -14.09 6.53 -1.48
CA LYS A 8 -14.87 5.41 -2.01
C LYS A 8 -13.99 4.19 -2.21
N CYS A 9 -14.52 3.03 -1.85
CA CYS A 9 -13.90 1.74 -2.13
C CYS A 9 -14.98 0.76 -2.58
N ASN A 10 -14.62 -0.19 -3.43
CA ASN A 10 -15.48 -1.33 -3.82
C ASN A 10 -15.34 -2.53 -2.86
N LEU A 11 -14.52 -2.41 -1.82
CA LEU A 11 -14.41 -3.35 -0.71
C LEU A 11 -14.76 -2.65 0.61
N ALA A 12 -15.10 -3.44 1.64
CA ALA A 12 -15.40 -3.04 3.01
C ALA A 12 -14.55 -3.90 3.96
N CYS A 13 -13.22 -3.75 3.89
CA CYS A 13 -12.30 -4.54 4.73
C CYS A 13 -12.53 -4.22 6.21
N THR A 14 -12.64 -5.25 7.06
CA THR A 14 -13.01 -5.08 8.49
C THR A 14 -11.99 -4.27 9.30
N TYR A 15 -10.74 -4.23 8.87
CA TYR A 15 -9.64 -3.47 9.50
C TYR A 15 -9.35 -2.14 8.79
N CYS A 16 -10.21 -1.70 7.86
CA CYS A 16 -9.94 -0.51 7.06
C CYS A 16 -10.11 0.76 7.91
N TYR A 17 -9.06 1.53 8.05
CA TYR A 17 -9.10 2.80 8.78
C TYR A 17 -9.82 3.92 8.01
N GLU A 18 -10.08 3.73 6.72
CA GLU A 18 -10.83 4.67 5.88
C GLU A 18 -12.35 4.46 5.95
N ASP A 19 -12.82 3.30 6.42
CA ASP A 19 -14.25 2.97 6.51
C ASP A 19 -14.84 3.55 7.80
N LEU A 20 -14.95 4.88 7.84
CA LEU A 20 -15.56 5.60 8.95
C LEU A 20 -17.06 5.76 8.72
N PRO A 21 -17.91 5.24 9.64
CA PRO A 21 -19.35 5.35 9.52
C PRO A 21 -19.83 6.79 9.38
N GLY A 22 -20.73 7.06 8.44
CA GLY A 22 -21.32 8.38 8.23
C GLY A 22 -20.46 9.39 7.47
N ARG A 23 -19.25 9.04 7.05
CA ARG A 23 -18.43 9.92 6.23
C ARG A 23 -19.01 10.02 4.81
N PRO A 24 -19.35 11.22 4.31
CA PRO A 24 -19.89 11.37 2.97
C PRO A 24 -18.84 10.99 1.92
N PRO A 25 -19.24 10.47 0.75
CA PRO A 25 -18.34 10.21 -0.34
C PRO A 25 -17.62 11.48 -0.79
N GLN A 26 -16.30 11.44 -0.79
CA GLN A 26 -15.44 12.54 -1.25
C GLN A 26 -14.61 12.08 -2.46
N ILE A 27 -14.46 12.97 -3.43
CA ILE A 27 -13.61 12.77 -4.60
C ILE A 27 -12.84 14.07 -4.81
N MET A 28 -11.52 13.97 -4.93
CA MET A 28 -10.69 15.13 -5.25
C MET A 28 -11.07 15.72 -6.60
N THR A 29 -11.24 17.03 -6.63
CA THR A 29 -11.34 17.78 -7.89
C THR A 29 -9.95 17.93 -8.52
N LYS A 30 -9.90 18.27 -9.80
CA LYS A 30 -8.62 18.60 -10.47
C LYS A 30 -7.91 19.79 -9.81
N GLN A 31 -8.66 20.71 -9.18
CA GLN A 31 -8.04 21.82 -8.45
C GLN A 31 -7.38 21.33 -7.16
N ASP A 32 -8.04 20.43 -6.40
CA ASP A 32 -7.47 19.83 -5.18
C ASP A 32 -6.19 19.06 -5.52
N ILE A 33 -6.20 18.32 -6.63
CA ILE A 33 -5.01 17.59 -7.11
C ILE A 33 -3.86 18.58 -7.40
N ARG A 34 -4.15 19.68 -8.11
CA ARG A 34 -3.12 20.70 -8.37
C ARG A 34 -2.55 21.28 -7.10
N ASN A 35 -3.43 21.72 -6.20
CA ASN A 35 -3.03 22.30 -4.92
C ASN A 35 -2.16 21.34 -4.11
N SER A 36 -2.55 20.06 -4.07
CA SER A 36 -1.80 19.01 -3.35
C SER A 36 -0.43 18.77 -3.97
N VAL A 37 -0.35 18.65 -5.29
CA VAL A 37 0.92 18.44 -6.00
C VAL A 37 1.84 19.64 -5.83
N ASP A 38 1.34 20.86 -6.00
CA ASP A 38 2.13 22.08 -5.85
C ASP A 38 2.65 22.22 -4.42
N SER A 39 1.79 22.00 -3.42
CA SER A 39 2.18 22.04 -2.01
C SER A 39 3.24 20.99 -1.64
N VAL A 40 3.23 19.81 -2.26
CA VAL A 40 4.30 18.82 -2.09
C VAL A 40 5.59 19.33 -2.70
N LEU A 41 5.56 19.76 -3.97
CA LEU A 41 6.75 20.15 -4.70
C LEU A 41 7.41 21.43 -4.16
N GLU A 42 6.66 22.32 -3.52
CA GLU A 42 7.18 23.51 -2.84
C GLU A 42 8.00 23.17 -1.58
N ARG A 43 7.66 22.07 -0.93
CA ARG A 43 8.35 21.63 0.32
C ARG A 43 9.51 20.67 0.10
N GLU A 44 9.49 19.96 -1.03
CA GLU A 44 10.56 19.01 -1.36
C GLU A 44 11.74 19.72 -2.03
N ASP A 45 12.96 19.27 -1.71
CA ASP A 45 14.16 19.76 -2.39
C ASP A 45 14.03 19.59 -3.91
N PRO A 46 14.21 20.68 -4.69
CA PRO A 46 14.13 20.63 -6.14
C PRO A 46 15.01 19.58 -6.82
N ASN A 47 16.14 19.24 -6.20
CA ASN A 47 17.11 18.30 -6.74
C ASN A 47 16.86 16.86 -6.26
N SER A 48 15.95 16.65 -5.33
CA SER A 48 15.62 15.33 -4.83
C SER A 48 14.56 14.62 -5.67
N GLN A 49 14.51 13.30 -5.54
CA GLN A 49 13.41 12.50 -6.07
C GLN A 49 12.18 12.66 -5.17
N THR A 50 11.06 13.08 -5.74
CA THR A 50 9.77 13.17 -5.04
C THR A 50 8.91 11.96 -5.36
N LEU A 51 8.52 11.21 -4.33
CA LEU A 51 7.60 10.08 -4.47
C LEU A 51 6.17 10.51 -4.09
N PHE A 52 5.25 10.32 -5.03
CA PHE A 52 3.81 10.45 -4.82
C PHE A 52 3.18 9.07 -4.62
N CYS A 53 2.62 8.81 -3.45
CA CYS A 53 1.82 7.63 -3.17
C CYS A 53 0.37 7.92 -3.54
N LEU A 54 -0.10 7.29 -4.61
CA LEU A 54 -1.45 7.43 -5.14
C LEU A 54 -2.37 6.48 -4.38
N PHE A 55 -3.25 7.04 -3.57
CA PHE A 55 -4.00 6.32 -2.55
C PHE A 55 -5.47 6.76 -2.49
N GLY A 56 -6.21 6.25 -1.49
CA GLY A 56 -7.60 6.55 -1.21
C GLY A 56 -8.30 5.32 -0.68
N GLY A 57 -9.63 5.28 -0.70
CA GLY A 57 -10.36 4.04 -0.52
C GLY A 57 -9.93 3.03 -1.60
N GLU A 58 -10.25 3.34 -2.88
CA GLU A 58 -9.70 2.60 -4.02
C GLU A 58 -9.38 3.58 -5.17
N PRO A 59 -8.12 3.93 -5.41
CA PRO A 59 -7.73 4.96 -6.38
C PRO A 59 -8.10 4.60 -7.82
N THR A 60 -8.19 3.32 -8.17
CA THR A 60 -8.57 2.93 -9.53
C THR A 60 -10.00 3.27 -9.89
N LEU A 61 -10.87 3.54 -8.92
CA LEU A 61 -12.24 4.03 -9.19
C LEU A 61 -12.20 5.42 -9.84
N GLU A 62 -11.20 6.22 -9.47
CA GLU A 62 -10.98 7.58 -9.97
C GLU A 62 -9.75 7.65 -10.90
N TRP A 63 -9.60 6.69 -11.81
CA TRP A 63 -8.42 6.53 -12.64
C TRP A 63 -8.07 7.78 -13.46
N ASP A 64 -9.07 8.52 -13.96
CA ASP A 64 -8.84 9.75 -14.72
C ASP A 64 -8.17 10.85 -13.85
N ASN A 65 -8.51 10.89 -12.56
CA ASN A 65 -7.87 11.77 -11.60
C ASN A 65 -6.45 11.31 -11.25
N VAL A 66 -6.24 10.00 -11.17
CA VAL A 66 -4.90 9.40 -10.99
C VAL A 66 -3.99 9.76 -12.18
N GLU A 67 -4.45 9.56 -13.40
CA GLU A 67 -3.70 9.94 -14.61
C GLU A 67 -3.44 11.45 -14.67
N TYR A 68 -4.44 12.26 -14.35
CA TYR A 68 -4.29 13.71 -14.29
C TYR A 68 -3.23 14.15 -13.28
N CYS A 69 -3.22 13.56 -12.09
CA CYS A 69 -2.22 13.82 -11.05
C CYS A 69 -0.80 13.53 -11.56
N MET A 70 -0.58 12.37 -12.17
CA MET A 70 0.72 11.99 -12.71
C MET A 70 1.17 12.95 -13.82
N LEU A 71 0.29 13.30 -14.75
CA LEU A 71 0.57 14.25 -15.83
C LEU A 71 0.90 15.64 -15.28
N TYR A 72 0.12 16.13 -14.32
CA TYR A 72 0.33 17.44 -13.73
C TYR A 72 1.65 17.52 -12.96
N ALA A 73 1.94 16.54 -12.09
CA ALA A 73 3.19 16.48 -11.35
C ALA A 73 4.41 16.40 -12.30
N TYR A 74 4.32 15.58 -13.35
CA TYR A 74 5.37 15.44 -14.34
C TYR A 74 5.61 16.74 -15.14
N SER A 75 4.55 17.50 -15.43
CA SER A 75 4.65 18.77 -16.14
C SER A 75 5.48 19.83 -15.41
N LYS A 76 5.67 19.67 -14.09
CA LYS A 76 6.50 20.57 -13.26
C LYS A 76 8.02 20.38 -13.47
N LYS A 77 8.42 19.43 -14.33
CA LYS A 77 9.82 19.13 -14.68
C LYS A 77 10.70 18.82 -13.45
N ARG A 78 10.12 18.14 -12.47
CA ARG A 78 10.79 17.65 -11.27
C ARG A 78 11.04 16.15 -11.40
N ASN A 79 11.99 15.62 -10.67
CA ASN A 79 12.23 14.17 -10.59
C ASN A 79 11.11 13.52 -9.76
N VAL A 80 10.00 13.16 -10.40
CA VAL A 80 8.82 12.61 -9.75
C VAL A 80 8.66 11.13 -10.05
N HIS A 81 8.28 10.37 -9.04
CA HIS A 81 7.90 8.96 -9.12
C HIS A 81 6.55 8.74 -8.47
N PHE A 82 5.88 7.68 -8.87
CA PHE A 82 4.52 7.36 -8.42
C PHE A 82 4.47 5.92 -7.92
N ASN A 83 3.74 5.74 -6.84
CA ASN A 83 3.39 4.43 -6.31
C ASN A 83 1.89 4.36 -6.07
N MET A 84 1.19 3.47 -6.73
CA MET A 84 -0.25 3.28 -6.54
C MET A 84 -0.51 2.04 -5.69
N THR A 85 -1.23 2.22 -4.58
CA THR A 85 -1.76 1.10 -3.78
C THR A 85 -3.22 0.87 -4.17
N THR A 86 -3.55 -0.36 -4.53
CA THR A 86 -4.89 -0.74 -5.00
C THR A 86 -5.29 -2.12 -4.48
N ASN A 87 -6.59 -2.35 -4.31
CA ASN A 87 -7.12 -3.70 -4.10
C ASN A 87 -7.11 -4.54 -5.39
N GLY A 88 -6.86 -3.93 -6.53
CA GLY A 88 -6.66 -4.61 -7.81
C GLY A 88 -7.91 -5.15 -8.49
N ILE A 89 -9.09 -5.10 -7.91
CA ILE A 89 -10.32 -5.68 -8.49
C ILE A 89 -10.58 -5.18 -9.93
N LYS A 90 -10.27 -3.92 -10.20
CA LYS A 90 -10.45 -3.34 -11.54
C LYS A 90 -9.56 -4.01 -12.62
N PHE A 91 -8.45 -4.66 -12.24
CA PHE A 91 -7.60 -5.42 -13.17
C PHE A 91 -8.26 -6.69 -13.73
N LEU A 92 -9.41 -7.12 -13.20
CA LEU A 92 -10.23 -8.16 -13.83
C LEU A 92 -10.78 -7.69 -15.18
N SER A 93 -10.87 -6.39 -15.42
CA SER A 93 -11.15 -5.83 -16.73
C SER A 93 -9.89 -5.86 -17.59
N LYS A 94 -9.89 -6.70 -18.63
CA LYS A 94 -8.79 -6.76 -19.62
C LYS A 94 -8.48 -5.39 -20.25
N LYS A 95 -9.54 -4.59 -20.48
CA LYS A 95 -9.40 -3.22 -21.00
C LYS A 95 -8.61 -2.33 -20.05
N PHE A 96 -8.96 -2.36 -18.76
CA PHE A 96 -8.26 -1.55 -17.74
C PHE A 96 -6.83 -2.03 -17.53
N LEU A 97 -6.61 -3.34 -17.44
CA LEU A 97 -5.27 -3.92 -17.32
C LEU A 97 -4.38 -3.47 -18.50
N LYS A 98 -4.88 -3.53 -19.72
CA LYS A 98 -4.17 -3.02 -20.89
C LYS A 98 -3.93 -1.52 -20.81
N GLN A 99 -4.91 -0.72 -20.38
CA GLN A 99 -4.77 0.73 -20.21
C GLN A 99 -3.61 1.07 -19.25
N VAL A 100 -3.52 0.37 -18.12
CA VAL A 100 -2.43 0.58 -17.17
C VAL A 100 -1.08 0.15 -17.74
N MET A 101 -1.01 -1.01 -18.42
CA MET A 101 0.23 -1.48 -19.04
C MET A 101 0.70 -0.57 -20.19
N ASP A 102 -0.22 0.07 -20.90
CA ASP A 102 0.09 1.02 -21.96
C ASP A 102 0.39 2.42 -21.45
N ASN A 103 0.11 2.71 -20.18
CA ASN A 103 0.36 4.01 -19.59
C ASN A 103 1.86 4.39 -19.66
N PRO A 104 2.20 5.61 -20.16
CA PRO A 104 3.59 6.03 -20.30
C PRO A 104 4.40 6.00 -19.00
N PHE A 105 3.79 6.36 -17.88
CA PHE A 105 4.44 6.35 -16.55
C PHE A 105 4.76 4.92 -16.10
N TYR A 106 3.90 3.97 -16.42
CA TYR A 106 4.17 2.56 -16.13
C TYR A 106 5.31 2.03 -17.04
N LYS A 107 5.26 2.28 -18.35
CA LYS A 107 6.29 1.86 -19.31
C LYS A 107 7.67 2.42 -18.99
N SER A 108 7.74 3.70 -18.58
CA SER A 108 8.98 4.36 -18.17
C SER A 108 9.46 3.99 -16.77
N LYS A 109 8.75 3.12 -16.05
CA LYS A 109 9.03 2.70 -14.67
C LYS A 109 8.89 3.84 -13.63
N LEU A 110 8.25 4.94 -13.98
CA LEU A 110 7.92 6.01 -13.04
C LEU A 110 6.72 5.66 -12.16
N LEU A 111 5.81 4.77 -12.62
CA LEU A 111 4.70 4.24 -11.84
C LEU A 111 5.00 2.81 -11.39
N SER A 112 4.95 2.59 -10.08
CA SER A 112 4.90 1.25 -9.46
C SER A 112 3.50 0.96 -8.91
N ILE A 113 3.13 -0.31 -8.91
CA ILE A 113 1.78 -0.77 -8.52
C ILE A 113 1.90 -1.75 -7.37
N ASP A 114 1.23 -1.43 -6.27
CA ASP A 114 1.08 -2.30 -5.11
C ASP A 114 -0.33 -2.89 -5.11
N ILE A 115 -0.43 -4.21 -5.16
CA ILE A 115 -1.71 -4.91 -5.07
C ILE A 115 -1.84 -5.48 -3.66
N SER A 116 -2.90 -5.07 -2.97
CA SER A 116 -3.17 -5.48 -1.60
C SER A 116 -3.84 -6.84 -1.57
N PHE A 117 -3.23 -7.83 -0.89
CA PHE A 117 -3.83 -9.14 -0.66
C PHE A 117 -3.24 -9.79 0.59
N ASP A 118 -4.08 -10.25 1.51
CA ASP A 118 -3.70 -10.69 2.86
C ASP A 118 -3.79 -12.21 3.06
N GLY A 119 -3.60 -12.96 1.97
CA GLY A 119 -3.57 -14.42 2.00
C GLY A 119 -4.89 -15.09 1.62
N VAL A 120 -4.79 -16.40 1.34
CA VAL A 120 -5.92 -17.21 0.85
C VAL A 120 -6.94 -17.49 1.96
N GLY A 121 -6.49 -17.60 3.21
CA GLY A 121 -7.33 -17.82 4.38
C GLY A 121 -7.96 -16.56 4.95
N ASN A 122 -7.61 -15.37 4.45
CA ASN A 122 -8.10 -14.11 5.00
C ASN A 122 -9.59 -13.90 4.70
N GLN A 123 -10.37 -13.60 5.76
CA GLN A 123 -11.80 -13.32 5.70
C GLN A 123 -12.15 -11.83 5.86
N ASP A 124 -11.16 -10.98 6.08
CA ASP A 124 -11.33 -9.58 6.46
C ASP A 124 -11.45 -8.64 5.26
N ARG A 125 -11.00 -9.08 4.08
CA ARG A 125 -11.25 -8.36 2.83
C ARG A 125 -12.58 -8.81 2.22
N ILE A 126 -13.62 -8.05 2.50
CA ILE A 126 -14.98 -8.37 2.05
C ILE A 126 -15.52 -7.29 1.10
N TYR A 127 -16.52 -7.65 0.33
CA TYR A 127 -17.36 -6.71 -0.40
C TYR A 127 -18.40 -6.08 0.54
N HIS A 128 -19.04 -4.99 0.12
CA HIS A 128 -20.11 -4.33 0.88
C HIS A 128 -21.33 -5.23 1.15
N ASP A 129 -21.49 -6.32 0.42
CA ASP A 129 -22.50 -7.35 0.68
C ASP A 129 -22.05 -8.45 1.66
N GLY A 130 -20.89 -8.28 2.28
CA GLY A 130 -20.30 -9.20 3.25
C GLY A 130 -19.59 -10.41 2.65
N LYS A 131 -19.59 -10.58 1.31
CA LYS A 131 -18.90 -11.70 0.69
C LYS A 131 -17.39 -11.51 0.68
N ALA A 132 -16.65 -12.59 0.90
CA ALA A 132 -15.19 -12.57 0.82
C ALA A 132 -14.71 -12.20 -0.59
N SER A 133 -13.75 -11.27 -0.68
CA SER A 133 -13.15 -10.87 -1.95
C SER A 133 -12.03 -11.81 -2.41
N THR A 134 -11.57 -12.72 -1.55
CA THR A 134 -10.45 -13.64 -1.81
C THR A 134 -10.54 -14.36 -3.16
N PRO A 135 -11.70 -14.93 -3.61
CA PRO A 135 -11.77 -15.59 -4.90
C PRO A 135 -11.51 -14.63 -6.08
N SER A 136 -11.95 -13.38 -5.97
CA SER A 136 -11.69 -12.34 -6.97
C SER A 136 -10.24 -11.90 -6.94
N MET A 137 -9.65 -11.75 -5.76
CA MET A 137 -8.25 -11.39 -5.60
C MET A 137 -7.30 -12.43 -6.21
N ILE A 138 -7.57 -13.71 -6.02
CA ILE A 138 -6.80 -14.79 -6.68
C ILE A 138 -6.88 -14.66 -8.21
N LYS A 139 -8.06 -14.33 -8.75
CA LYS A 139 -8.21 -14.07 -10.20
C LYS A 139 -7.42 -12.83 -10.64
N VAL A 140 -7.40 -11.77 -9.82
CA VAL A 140 -6.57 -10.57 -10.08
C VAL A 140 -5.09 -10.97 -10.17
N LEU A 141 -4.56 -11.67 -9.14
CA LEU A 141 -3.16 -12.07 -9.11
C LEU A 141 -2.79 -12.93 -10.33
N LYS A 142 -3.65 -13.87 -10.71
CA LYS A 142 -3.47 -14.66 -11.93
C LYS A 142 -3.49 -13.80 -13.20
N ALA A 143 -4.39 -12.84 -13.29
CA ALA A 143 -4.52 -11.98 -14.47
C ALA A 143 -3.29 -11.07 -14.63
N VAL A 144 -2.82 -10.43 -13.55
CA VAL A 144 -1.65 -9.54 -13.62
C VAL A 144 -0.36 -10.31 -13.87
N ALA A 145 -0.19 -11.48 -13.24
CA ALA A 145 0.96 -12.35 -13.49
C ALA A 145 0.99 -12.85 -14.94
N SER A 146 -0.14 -13.34 -15.46
CA SER A 146 -0.25 -13.83 -16.84
C SER A 146 -0.05 -12.73 -17.89
N ALA A 147 -0.41 -11.49 -17.57
CA ALA A 147 -0.19 -10.35 -18.44
C ALA A 147 1.25 -9.82 -18.40
N GLY A 148 2.08 -10.29 -17.47
CA GLY A 148 3.43 -9.78 -17.28
C GLY A 148 3.46 -8.37 -16.67
N LEU A 149 2.40 -7.96 -15.95
CA LEU A 149 2.41 -6.70 -15.21
C LEU A 149 3.50 -6.77 -14.13
N ARG A 150 4.37 -5.76 -14.08
CA ARG A 150 5.31 -5.62 -12.97
C ARG A 150 4.58 -4.97 -11.79
N TRP A 151 4.44 -5.71 -10.70
CA TRP A 151 3.70 -5.31 -9.53
C TRP A 151 4.39 -5.77 -8.24
N ARG A 152 3.99 -5.20 -7.11
CA ARG A 152 4.41 -5.61 -5.78
C ARG A 152 3.20 -6.10 -5.01
N LEU A 153 3.41 -7.08 -4.14
CA LEU A 153 2.38 -7.54 -3.19
C LEU A 153 2.42 -6.64 -1.95
N ARG A 154 1.28 -6.09 -1.56
CA ARG A 154 1.10 -5.44 -0.26
C ARG A 154 0.28 -6.36 0.65
N TYR A 155 0.91 -6.88 1.70
CA TYR A 155 0.32 -7.82 2.63
C TYR A 155 0.15 -7.16 4.00
N THR A 156 -1.07 -7.14 4.54
CA THR A 156 -1.35 -6.63 5.88
C THR A 156 -1.43 -7.78 6.87
N ILE A 157 -0.55 -7.78 7.86
CA ILE A 157 -0.56 -8.72 8.97
C ILE A 157 -1.54 -8.21 10.02
N GLN A 158 -2.43 -9.07 10.47
CA GLN A 158 -3.51 -8.74 11.40
C GLN A 158 -3.95 -9.99 12.17
N ALA A 159 -4.81 -9.83 13.18
CA ALA A 159 -5.28 -10.96 14.01
C ALA A 159 -5.83 -12.14 13.19
N GLY A 160 -6.57 -11.84 12.09
CA GLY A 160 -7.16 -12.86 11.23
C GLY A 160 -6.16 -13.72 10.46
N ASN A 161 -4.90 -13.28 10.29
CA ASN A 161 -3.87 -14.04 9.57
C ASN A 161 -2.56 -14.23 10.32
N ILE A 162 -2.46 -13.76 11.55
CA ILE A 162 -1.22 -13.81 12.36
C ILE A 162 -0.64 -15.22 12.51
N ASN A 163 -1.47 -16.23 12.52
CA ASN A 163 -1.05 -17.63 12.72
C ASN A 163 -0.34 -18.22 11.49
N HIS A 164 -0.52 -17.64 10.31
CA HIS A 164 -0.04 -18.24 9.06
C HIS A 164 0.49 -17.20 8.04
N TRP A 165 0.66 -15.93 8.46
CA TRP A 165 1.08 -14.85 7.58
C TRP A 165 2.39 -15.14 6.84
N TYR A 166 3.34 -15.78 7.52
CA TYR A 166 4.64 -16.10 6.93
C TYR A 166 4.51 -17.16 5.82
N ASP A 167 3.74 -18.21 6.07
CA ASP A 167 3.47 -19.25 5.07
C ASP A 167 2.71 -18.69 3.87
N ASP A 168 1.77 -17.78 4.11
CA ASP A 168 1.01 -17.13 3.07
C ASP A 168 1.92 -16.30 2.16
N ILE A 169 2.76 -15.42 2.70
CA ILE A 169 3.66 -14.60 1.88
C ILE A 169 4.69 -15.46 1.12
N SER A 170 5.18 -16.54 1.74
CA SER A 170 6.09 -17.49 1.09
C SER A 170 5.41 -18.19 -0.09
N LYS A 171 4.18 -18.65 0.08
CA LYS A 171 3.39 -19.28 -0.99
C LYS A 171 3.03 -18.30 -2.09
N LEU A 172 2.58 -17.09 -1.73
CA LEU A 172 2.22 -16.04 -2.68
C LEU A 172 3.44 -15.59 -3.50
N GLY A 173 4.58 -15.42 -2.84
CA GLY A 173 5.84 -15.09 -3.51
C GLY A 173 6.22 -16.14 -4.57
N LYS A 174 6.23 -17.41 -4.19
CA LYS A 174 6.56 -18.54 -5.09
C LYS A 174 5.53 -18.73 -6.21
N THR A 175 4.24 -18.50 -5.92
CA THR A 175 3.15 -18.78 -6.88
C THR A 175 2.99 -17.68 -7.93
N PHE A 176 3.10 -16.42 -7.53
CA PHE A 176 2.76 -15.27 -8.39
C PHE A 176 3.97 -14.40 -8.73
N ASN A 177 5.11 -14.64 -8.11
CA ASN A 177 6.38 -13.96 -8.36
C ASN A 177 6.26 -12.42 -8.47
N PRO A 178 5.70 -11.73 -7.45
CA PRO A 178 5.69 -10.28 -7.44
C PRO A 178 7.14 -9.75 -7.39
N SER A 179 7.39 -8.57 -7.93
CA SER A 179 8.73 -7.98 -7.91
C SER A 179 9.22 -7.65 -6.49
N ARG A 180 8.31 -7.54 -5.54
CA ARG A 180 8.57 -7.31 -4.11
C ARG A 180 7.33 -7.64 -3.28
N ILE A 181 7.53 -8.02 -2.03
CA ILE A 181 6.47 -8.11 -1.02
C ILE A 181 6.69 -6.98 -0.02
N ILE A 182 5.64 -6.21 0.24
CA ILE A 182 5.61 -5.13 1.24
C ILE A 182 4.66 -5.58 2.33
N THR A 183 5.15 -5.67 3.56
CA THR A 183 4.34 -6.05 4.71
C THR A 183 4.03 -4.83 5.57
N SER A 184 2.83 -4.75 6.09
CA SER A 184 2.43 -3.79 7.11
C SER A 184 1.66 -4.51 8.21
N VAL A 185 1.63 -3.95 9.41
CA VAL A 185 0.95 -4.55 10.56
C VAL A 185 -0.24 -3.68 10.94
N ALA A 186 -1.42 -4.27 10.99
CA ALA A 186 -2.61 -3.62 11.52
C ALA A 186 -2.62 -3.77 13.06
N TRP A 187 -1.83 -2.95 13.74
CA TRP A 187 -1.59 -3.03 15.18
C TRP A 187 -2.88 -2.96 16.02
N THR A 188 -3.88 -2.22 15.55
CA THR A 188 -5.19 -2.13 16.22
C THR A 188 -5.93 -3.46 16.29
N THR A 189 -5.52 -4.46 15.53
CA THR A 189 -6.10 -5.81 15.54
C THR A 189 -5.28 -6.80 16.36
N LEU A 190 -4.04 -6.47 16.73
CA LEU A 190 -3.11 -7.35 17.46
C LEU A 190 -3.04 -6.93 18.93
N GLU A 191 -4.09 -7.24 19.70
CA GLU A 191 -4.19 -6.83 21.09
C GLU A 191 -3.51 -7.83 22.06
N ALA A 192 -3.48 -9.11 21.71
CA ALA A 192 -2.95 -10.15 22.57
C ALA A 192 -1.41 -10.22 22.50
N ASP A 193 -0.74 -10.48 23.63
CA ASP A 193 0.71 -10.71 23.66
C ASP A 193 1.12 -11.94 22.85
N ASP A 194 0.24 -12.95 22.76
CA ASP A 194 0.45 -14.11 21.89
C ASP A 194 0.54 -13.73 20.40
N ASP A 195 -0.19 -12.74 19.95
CA ASP A 195 -0.12 -12.24 18.56
C ASP A 195 1.24 -11.60 18.28
N LYS A 196 1.79 -10.85 19.23
CA LYS A 196 3.13 -10.26 19.13
C LYS A 196 4.21 -11.34 19.09
N LEU A 197 4.06 -12.40 19.91
CA LEU A 197 4.96 -13.55 19.87
C LEU A 197 4.93 -14.24 18.50
N LYS A 198 3.75 -14.49 17.94
CA LYS A 198 3.58 -15.08 16.61
C LYS A 198 4.18 -14.20 15.51
N LEU A 199 4.05 -12.87 15.61
CA LEU A 199 4.69 -11.95 14.70
C LEU A 199 6.22 -12.07 14.76
N ALA A 200 6.80 -12.13 15.96
CA ALA A 200 8.24 -12.30 16.16
C ALA A 200 8.73 -13.64 15.61
N GLN A 201 8.03 -14.74 15.89
CA GLN A 201 8.36 -16.06 15.35
C GLN A 201 8.35 -16.09 13.82
N GLY A 202 7.37 -15.49 13.19
CA GLY A 202 7.33 -15.39 11.73
C GLY A 202 8.49 -14.54 11.16
N LYS A 203 8.89 -13.47 11.84
CA LYS A 203 10.10 -12.69 11.49
C LYS A 203 11.37 -13.53 11.54
N ASP A 204 11.53 -14.36 12.56
CA ASP A 204 12.70 -15.23 12.72
C ASP A 204 12.74 -16.33 11.65
N LEU A 205 11.60 -16.90 11.28
CA LEU A 205 11.50 -17.85 10.17
C LEU A 205 11.92 -17.17 8.85
N PHE A 206 11.41 -15.98 8.59
CA PHE A 206 11.80 -15.20 7.41
C PHE A 206 13.31 -14.94 7.37
N ARG A 207 13.91 -14.49 8.48
CA ARG A 207 15.37 -14.24 8.55
C ARG A 207 16.16 -15.49 8.19
N LYS A 208 15.80 -16.65 8.72
CA LYS A 208 16.43 -17.93 8.42
C LYS A 208 16.34 -18.28 6.93
N ASP A 209 15.14 -18.15 6.37
CA ASP A 209 14.91 -18.51 4.96
C ASP A 209 15.57 -17.51 4.00
N TRP A 210 15.64 -16.22 4.37
CA TRP A 210 16.39 -15.22 3.60
C TRP A 210 17.89 -15.51 3.59
N ILE A 211 18.48 -15.81 4.74
CA ILE A 211 19.89 -16.17 4.86
C ILE A 211 20.19 -17.44 4.05
N ASN A 212 19.32 -18.42 4.09
CA ASN A 212 19.44 -19.69 3.37
C ASN A 212 19.04 -19.59 1.88
N LYS A 213 18.70 -18.40 1.38
CA LYS A 213 18.21 -18.16 0.01
C LYS A 213 16.99 -19.00 -0.37
N ALA A 214 16.19 -19.39 0.60
CA ALA A 214 14.93 -20.12 0.38
C ALA A 214 13.81 -19.20 -0.12
N ILE A 215 13.98 -17.88 0.03
CA ILE A 215 13.08 -16.84 -0.44
C ILE A 215 13.88 -15.87 -1.32
N ASP A 216 13.49 -15.77 -2.59
CA ASP A 216 14.14 -14.87 -3.58
C ASP A 216 13.43 -13.53 -3.73
N VAL A 217 12.21 -13.41 -3.20
CA VAL A 217 11.41 -12.17 -3.31
C VAL A 217 11.75 -11.22 -2.16
N PRO A 218 12.24 -10.00 -2.43
CA PRO A 218 12.52 -9.02 -1.40
C PRO A 218 11.27 -8.65 -0.61
N ILE A 219 11.36 -8.68 0.73
CA ILE A 219 10.30 -8.25 1.65
C ILE A 219 10.75 -6.97 2.34
N CYS A 220 9.88 -5.95 2.32
CA CYS A 220 10.15 -4.62 2.87
C CYS A 220 9.24 -4.29 4.08
N GLU A 221 9.65 -3.27 4.83
CA GLU A 221 9.02 -2.62 5.99
C GLU A 221 9.25 -3.34 7.33
N LEU A 222 8.83 -4.60 7.50
CA LEU A 222 9.09 -5.33 8.75
C LEU A 222 10.57 -5.66 8.99
N PHE A 223 11.40 -5.52 7.96
CA PHE A 223 12.81 -5.95 7.93
C PHE A 223 13.75 -4.86 7.42
N CYS A 224 13.40 -3.58 7.64
CA CYS A 224 14.21 -2.44 7.20
C CYS A 224 15.64 -2.45 7.78
N ASP A 225 15.80 -2.99 8.97
CA ASP A 225 17.08 -3.20 9.65
C ASP A 225 18.00 -4.20 8.93
N MET A 226 17.45 -5.04 8.05
CA MET A 226 18.20 -6.03 7.26
C MET A 226 18.50 -5.57 5.82
N CYS A 227 17.96 -4.44 5.39
CA CYS A 227 18.05 -3.98 4.01
C CYS A 227 18.96 -2.75 3.91
N SER A 228 20.16 -2.93 3.39
CA SER A 228 21.11 -1.84 3.14
C SER A 228 20.72 -0.88 2.01
N GLY A 229 19.55 -1.03 1.41
CA GLY A 229 19.14 -0.31 0.21
C GLY A 229 17.95 0.65 0.36
N CYS A 230 17.30 0.70 1.52
CA CYS A 230 16.31 1.74 1.79
C CYS A 230 17.04 2.95 2.35
N GLY A 231 17.27 3.98 1.55
CA GLY A 231 17.81 5.25 2.04
C GLY A 231 17.05 5.76 3.27
N GLU A 232 17.66 6.69 3.99
CA GLU A 232 17.13 7.30 5.21
C GLU A 232 15.62 7.51 5.15
N ARG A 233 14.92 7.09 6.21
CA ARG A 233 13.47 7.28 6.37
C ARG A 233 13.14 8.77 6.28
N LYS A 234 12.83 9.24 5.07
CA LYS A 234 12.21 10.55 4.92
C LYS A 234 10.75 10.44 5.36
N GLU A 235 10.31 11.39 6.14
CA GLU A 235 8.95 11.53 6.64
C GLU A 235 7.89 11.33 5.55
N LEU A 236 7.01 10.34 5.73
CA LEU A 236 5.81 10.20 4.89
C LEU A 236 4.79 11.26 5.33
N LYS A 237 4.51 12.21 4.46
CA LYS A 237 3.46 13.23 4.69
C LYS A 237 2.22 12.83 3.92
N THR A 238 1.10 12.72 4.61
CA THR A 238 -0.20 12.39 4.03
C THR A 238 -1.01 13.67 3.85
N TYR A 239 -1.56 13.88 2.68
CA TYR A 239 -2.39 15.03 2.35
C TYR A 239 -3.83 14.59 2.14
N TYR A 240 -4.74 15.18 2.90
CA TYR A 240 -6.18 15.04 2.73
C TYR A 240 -6.75 16.38 2.27
N SER A 241 -7.67 16.36 1.32
CA SER A 241 -8.55 17.49 1.06
C SER A 241 -9.82 17.30 1.86
N ASP A 242 -9.98 18.04 2.95
CA ASP A 242 -11.23 18.19 3.65
C ASP A 242 -11.64 19.67 3.50
N GLU A 243 -12.71 19.95 2.78
CA GLU A 243 -13.26 21.29 2.55
C GLU A 243 -12.24 22.33 2.01
N GLY A 244 -11.31 21.91 1.15
CA GLY A 244 -10.29 22.80 0.57
C GLY A 244 -9.07 23.04 1.45
N ASN A 245 -9.00 22.44 2.63
CA ASN A 245 -7.81 22.45 3.48
C ASN A 245 -6.98 21.17 3.28
N VAL A 246 -5.69 21.33 3.00
CA VAL A 246 -4.75 20.22 2.95
C VAL A 246 -4.29 19.90 4.36
N THR A 247 -4.82 18.82 4.96
CA THR A 247 -4.39 18.36 6.28
C THR A 247 -3.19 17.41 6.12
N THR A 248 -2.07 17.75 6.73
CA THR A 248 -0.88 16.89 6.81
C THR A 248 -1.03 15.96 8.00
N TYR A 249 -1.14 14.66 7.77
CA TYR A 249 -0.88 13.69 8.82
C TYR A 249 0.62 13.46 8.88
N GLY A 250 1.19 13.80 10.03
CA GLY A 250 2.62 13.67 10.29
C GLY A 250 3.08 12.23 10.18
N ASN A 251 4.37 12.06 10.27
CA ASN A 251 5.17 10.85 10.21
C ASN A 251 4.44 9.59 10.68
N TYR A 252 4.85 8.44 10.15
CA TYR A 252 4.56 7.12 10.72
C TYR A 252 4.82 7.09 12.24
N GLU A 253 5.76 7.92 12.72
CA GLU A 253 6.06 8.14 14.15
C GLU A 253 4.92 8.82 14.92
N ASN A 254 4.05 9.56 14.25
CA ASN A 254 2.90 10.27 14.85
C ASN A 254 1.57 9.56 14.61
N SER A 255 1.55 8.37 14.00
CA SER A 255 0.35 7.56 14.03
C SER A 255 0.11 7.05 15.46
N PRO A 256 -1.13 7.09 15.98
CA PRO A 256 -1.41 6.57 17.32
C PRO A 256 -0.87 5.15 17.54
N THR A 257 -0.92 4.32 16.50
CA THR A 257 -0.42 2.94 16.52
C THR A 257 1.11 2.83 16.66
N PHE A 258 1.87 3.80 16.16
CA PHE A 258 3.32 3.79 16.26
C PHE A 258 3.82 4.33 17.62
N HIS A 259 3.14 5.35 18.18
CA HIS A 259 3.44 5.84 19.54
C HIS A 259 3.12 4.78 20.59
N ASP A 260 1.98 4.13 20.49
CA ASP A 260 1.61 3.03 21.40
C ASP A 260 2.62 1.88 21.38
N PHE A 261 3.29 1.65 20.26
CA PHE A 261 4.33 0.63 20.13
C PHE A 261 5.66 1.06 20.78
N LYS A 262 6.12 2.31 20.59
CA LYS A 262 7.33 2.82 21.22
C LYS A 262 7.22 2.85 22.76
N GLU A 263 6.06 3.25 23.29
CA GLU A 263 5.84 3.24 24.74
C GLU A 263 5.88 1.84 25.33
N LYS A 264 5.47 0.80 24.55
CA LYS A 264 5.49 -0.60 24.99
C LYS A 264 6.86 -1.28 24.86
N GLU A 265 7.72 -0.85 23.91
CA GLU A 265 9.09 -1.37 23.80
C GLU A 265 10.03 -0.81 24.90
N ASN A 266 9.78 0.39 25.42
CA ASN A 266 10.60 1.01 26.48
C ASN A 266 10.34 0.45 27.90
N ILE A 267 9.50 -0.56 28.06
CA ILE A 267 9.21 -1.20 29.36
C ILE A 267 10.18 -2.36 29.66
N ASN A 268 11.10 -2.69 28.72
CA ASN A 268 12.03 -3.82 28.87
C ASN A 268 13.52 -3.43 28.70
N GLU A 269 13.93 -2.23 29.15
CA GLU A 269 15.32 -1.91 29.45
C GLU A 269 15.60 -1.93 30.97
#